data_5cc3eed95247774b37ac26c3e3f90d9a
#
_entry.id   5cc3eed95247774b37ac26c3e3f90d9a
#
_cell.length_a   1.000
_cell.length_b   1.000
_cell.length_c   1.000
_cell.angle_alpha   90.00
_cell.angle_beta   90.00
_cell.angle_gamma   90.00
#
_symmetry.space_group_name_H-M   'P 1'
#
loop_
_entity.id
_entity.type
_entity.pdbx_description
1 polymer ?
#
loop_
_entity_poly.entity_id
_entity_poly.type
_entity_poly.pdbx_seq_one_letter_code
_entity_poly.pdbx_strand_id
1 'polypeptide(L)'
;MSKNVHVTDAIKLEGFQAILEPGKFGYSLAAVVGTGIIDALETERQAVLKWAESKLKNPKRATLKPTPWEEVADGKFKIKFSWGEDKKPPVVDTEGTPVTDAKTPIYGGSTVKLGFFQKPYILKDGVTYGSSLKLVGVQVVEIAGSAAGVDADSMDDKEVADLFGKTEGFVAKATAPEQADEDSIDEEEEDF
;
A
#
# COMPACT_ATOMS: atom_id res chain seq x y z
N MET A 1 11.73 4.20 28.72
CA MET A 1 10.36 3.79 28.32
C MET A 1 10.44 2.49 27.53
N SER A 2 9.77 1.44 27.98
CA SER A 2 9.73 0.18 27.23
C SER A 2 8.87 0.35 25.98
N LYS A 3 9.33 -0.22 24.85
CA LYS A 3 8.56 -0.21 23.61
C LYS A 3 7.47 -1.27 23.70
N ASN A 4 6.23 -0.86 23.59
CA ASN A 4 5.09 -1.77 23.49
C ASN A 4 4.77 -1.99 22.02
N VAL A 5 5.18 -3.13 21.47
CA VAL A 5 4.96 -3.47 20.07
C VAL A 5 3.56 -4.04 19.88
N HIS A 6 2.80 -3.40 19.01
CA HIS A 6 1.49 -3.87 18.57
C HIS A 6 1.64 -4.65 17.27
N VAL A 7 0.90 -5.74 17.15
CA VAL A 7 0.84 -6.56 15.93
C VAL A 7 -0.61 -6.58 15.45
N THR A 8 -0.85 -6.23 14.20
CA THR A 8 -2.19 -6.28 13.62
C THR A 8 -2.58 -7.72 13.26
N ASP A 9 -3.87 -7.96 13.13
CA ASP A 9 -4.35 -9.09 12.34
C ASP A 9 -3.93 -8.94 10.86
N ALA A 10 -4.18 -9.94 10.04
CA ALA A 10 -4.00 -9.82 8.60
C ALA A 10 -4.96 -8.77 8.05
N ILE A 11 -4.42 -7.69 7.51
CA ILE A 11 -5.18 -6.55 6.98
C ILE A 11 -4.83 -6.30 5.52
N LYS A 12 -5.80 -5.85 4.76
CA LYS A 12 -5.63 -5.49 3.36
C LYS A 12 -5.10 -4.06 3.26
N LEU A 13 -4.03 -3.86 2.50
CA LEU A 13 -3.51 -2.52 2.22
C LEU A 13 -4.44 -1.78 1.26
N GLU A 14 -4.66 -0.51 1.52
CA GLU A 14 -5.50 0.36 0.69
C GLU A 14 -4.71 1.56 0.17
N GLY A 15 -4.91 1.88 -1.09
CA GLY A 15 -4.28 3.02 -1.73
C GLY A 15 -2.80 2.81 -2.08
N PHE A 16 -2.11 3.91 -2.32
CA PHE A 16 -0.70 3.91 -2.72
C PHE A 16 0.23 3.43 -1.62
N GLN A 17 1.14 2.54 -1.97
CA GLN A 17 2.17 1.98 -1.09
C GLN A 17 3.55 2.16 -1.73
N ALA A 18 4.55 2.48 -0.92
CA ALA A 18 5.96 2.57 -1.33
C ALA A 18 6.82 1.85 -0.29
N ILE A 19 6.76 0.51 -0.28
CA ILE A 19 7.32 -0.32 0.81
C ILE A 19 8.74 -0.78 0.50
N LEU A 20 8.97 -1.35 -0.67
CA LEU A 20 10.28 -1.86 -1.08
C LEU A 20 11.03 -0.89 -1.98
N GLU A 21 10.33 -0.08 -2.75
CA GLU A 21 10.88 1.00 -3.55
C GLU A 21 10.32 2.35 -3.09
N PRO A 22 11.14 3.41 -3.08
CA PRO A 22 10.66 4.72 -2.67
C PRO A 22 9.74 5.33 -3.73
N GLY A 23 8.66 5.95 -3.30
CA GLY A 23 7.86 6.82 -4.12
C GLY A 23 8.45 8.23 -4.23
N LYS A 24 7.73 9.15 -4.82
CA LYS A 24 8.13 10.57 -4.94
C LYS A 24 8.50 11.23 -3.60
N PHE A 25 7.90 10.78 -2.52
CA PHE A 25 8.10 11.32 -1.17
C PHE A 25 8.81 10.35 -0.21
N GLY A 26 9.54 9.38 -0.76
CA GLY A 26 10.22 8.33 0.02
C GLY A 26 9.36 7.10 0.24
N TYR A 27 9.71 6.34 1.26
CA TYR A 27 9.00 5.10 1.62
C TYR A 27 7.79 5.39 2.49
N SER A 28 6.70 4.70 2.24
CA SER A 28 5.48 4.80 3.05
C SER A 28 4.59 3.56 2.96
N LEU A 29 3.85 3.36 4.02
CA LEU A 29 2.81 2.34 4.11
C LEU A 29 1.59 2.95 4.81
N ALA A 30 0.42 2.75 4.24
CA ALA A 30 -0.84 3.14 4.85
C ALA A 30 -1.76 1.91 4.96
N ALA A 31 -2.43 1.81 6.08
CA ALA A 31 -3.34 0.70 6.36
C ALA A 31 -4.58 1.18 7.13
N VAL A 32 -5.66 0.44 7.04
CA VAL A 32 -6.88 0.68 7.79
C VAL A 32 -7.02 -0.41 8.85
N VAL A 33 -7.20 -0.01 10.09
CA VAL A 33 -7.32 -0.90 11.26
C VAL A 33 -8.64 -0.68 11.99
N GLY A 34 -9.06 -1.66 12.77
CA GLY A 34 -10.27 -1.57 13.58
C GLY A 34 -10.08 -0.86 14.93
N THR A 35 -11.18 -0.72 15.66
CA THR A 35 -11.23 -0.02 16.97
C THR A 35 -10.35 -0.66 18.03
N GLY A 36 -10.23 -1.99 18.07
CA GLY A 36 -9.52 -2.69 19.14
C GLY A 36 -8.07 -2.25 19.31
N ILE A 37 -7.34 -2.12 18.21
CA ILE A 37 -5.94 -1.66 18.25
C ILE A 37 -5.85 -0.16 18.55
N ILE A 38 -6.80 0.63 18.08
CA ILE A 38 -6.86 2.07 18.34
C ILE A 38 -7.16 2.36 19.80
N ASP A 39 -8.06 1.64 20.43
CA ASP A 39 -8.36 1.79 21.85
C ASP A 39 -7.12 1.50 22.73
N ALA A 40 -6.36 0.47 22.37
CA ALA A 40 -5.08 0.17 23.02
C ALA A 40 -4.06 1.31 22.83
N LEU A 41 -3.98 1.88 21.64
CA LEU A 41 -3.10 3.01 21.33
C LEU A 41 -3.53 4.28 22.06
N GLU A 42 -4.80 4.57 22.17
CA GLU A 42 -5.31 5.72 22.92
C GLU A 42 -4.99 5.64 24.40
N THR A 43 -5.16 4.45 24.99
CA THR A 43 -4.80 4.22 26.40
C THR A 43 -3.30 4.41 26.61
N GLU A 44 -2.47 3.86 25.74
CA GLU A 44 -1.02 3.99 25.80
C GLU A 44 -0.57 5.45 25.54
N ARG A 45 -1.25 6.17 24.64
CA ARG A 45 -0.95 7.55 24.30
C ARG A 45 -0.92 8.48 25.51
N GLN A 46 -1.79 8.28 26.48
CA GLN A 46 -1.83 9.09 27.69
C GLN A 46 -0.49 9.04 28.45
N ALA A 47 0.09 7.85 28.61
CA ALA A 47 1.40 7.70 29.25
C ALA A 47 2.54 8.26 28.39
N VAL A 48 2.47 8.06 27.08
CA VAL A 48 3.44 8.58 26.11
C VAL A 48 3.47 10.11 26.11
N LEU A 49 2.30 10.76 26.11
CA LEU A 49 2.18 12.21 26.16
C LEU A 49 2.65 12.80 27.49
N LYS A 50 2.30 12.13 28.59
CA LYS A 50 2.74 12.56 29.92
C LYS A 50 4.27 12.56 30.05
N TRP A 51 4.93 11.58 29.46
CA TRP A 51 6.39 11.55 29.38
C TRP A 51 6.93 12.72 28.56
N ALA A 52 6.34 12.98 27.37
CA ALA A 52 6.74 14.11 26.52
C ALA A 52 6.55 15.46 27.23
N GLU A 53 5.43 15.67 27.87
CA GLU A 53 5.14 16.89 28.64
C GLU A 53 6.20 17.17 29.72
N SER A 54 6.70 16.12 30.38
CA SER A 54 7.77 16.24 31.39
C SER A 54 9.11 16.72 30.81
N LYS A 55 9.28 16.68 29.49
CA LYS A 55 10.50 17.06 28.74
C LYS A 55 10.38 18.39 28.00
N LEU A 56 9.22 19.04 28.04
CA LEU A 56 9.01 20.31 27.34
C LEU A 56 9.86 21.45 27.96
N LYS A 57 10.37 22.31 27.09
CA LYS A 57 11.13 23.50 27.53
C LYS A 57 10.23 24.53 28.22
N ASN A 58 9.00 24.68 27.73
CA ASN A 58 8.03 25.60 28.32
C ASN A 58 6.62 24.94 28.34
N PRO A 59 6.27 24.23 29.43
CA PRO A 59 4.97 23.56 29.54
C PRO A 59 3.76 24.48 29.42
N LYS A 60 3.93 25.76 29.75
CA LYS A 60 2.84 26.77 29.67
C LYS A 60 2.47 27.14 28.23
N ARG A 61 3.36 26.88 27.28
CA ARG A 61 3.14 27.09 25.84
C ARG A 61 2.99 25.81 25.06
N ALA A 62 2.74 24.71 25.77
CA ALA A 62 2.62 23.39 25.14
C ALA A 62 1.51 23.35 24.11
N THR A 63 1.83 22.82 22.94
CA THR A 63 0.88 22.58 21.84
C THR A 63 0.88 21.10 21.51
N LEU A 64 -0.25 20.44 21.72
CA LEU A 64 -0.43 19.02 21.43
C LEU A 64 -0.84 18.82 19.97
N LYS A 65 -0.12 17.97 19.24
CA LYS A 65 -0.50 17.55 17.92
C LYS A 65 -1.62 16.50 17.94
N PRO A 66 -2.45 16.42 16.87
CA PRO A 66 -3.49 15.40 16.74
C PRO A 66 -2.93 13.98 16.81
N THR A 67 -3.82 13.01 16.99
CA THR A 67 -3.48 11.59 16.93
C THR A 67 -2.87 11.21 15.58
N PRO A 68 -1.92 10.25 15.55
CA PRO A 68 -1.32 9.77 14.29
C PRO A 68 -2.23 8.77 13.54
N TRP A 69 -3.47 8.67 13.90
CA TRP A 69 -4.51 7.91 13.21
C TRP A 69 -5.72 8.79 12.91
N GLU A 70 -6.42 8.46 11.84
CA GLU A 70 -7.58 9.21 11.34
C GLU A 70 -8.75 8.26 11.13
N GLU A 71 -9.91 8.58 11.69
CA GLU A 71 -11.13 7.83 11.42
C GLU A 71 -11.59 8.08 9.98
N VAL A 72 -11.65 7.01 9.18
CA VAL A 72 -12.05 7.08 7.75
C VAL A 72 -13.45 6.51 7.49
N ALA A 73 -13.94 5.69 8.40
CA ALA A 73 -15.30 5.18 8.41
C ALA A 73 -15.65 4.77 9.85
N ASP A 74 -16.92 4.47 10.13
CA ASP A 74 -17.34 4.04 11.46
C ASP A 74 -16.56 2.82 11.95
N GLY A 75 -15.82 2.99 13.03
CA GLY A 75 -14.95 1.97 13.61
C GLY A 75 -13.73 1.59 12.77
N LYS A 76 -13.38 2.37 11.74
CA LYS A 76 -12.21 2.15 10.89
C LYS A 76 -11.29 3.36 10.91
N PHE A 77 -10.01 3.08 11.15
CA PHE A 77 -8.99 4.12 11.31
C PHE A 77 -7.83 3.87 10.35
N LYS A 78 -7.41 4.92 9.66
CA LYS A 78 -6.22 4.90 8.82
C LYS A 78 -5.00 5.24 9.67
N ILE A 79 -4.00 4.38 9.57
CA ILE A 79 -2.65 4.59 10.11
C ILE A 79 -1.67 4.69 8.97
N LYS A 80 -0.67 5.55 9.12
CA LYS A 80 0.35 5.78 8.11
C LYS A 80 1.73 5.77 8.72
N PHE A 81 2.64 5.11 8.01
CA PHE A 81 4.06 5.05 8.37
C PHE A 81 4.89 5.61 7.23
N SER A 82 6.01 6.22 7.57
CA SER A 82 7.01 6.67 6.61
C SER A 82 8.41 6.46 7.18
N TRP A 83 9.38 6.21 6.31
CA TRP A 83 10.77 6.00 6.71
C TRP A 83 11.74 6.40 5.60
N GLY A 84 13.00 6.57 5.99
CA GLY A 84 14.09 6.83 5.07
C GLY A 84 14.81 5.56 4.65
N GLU A 85 15.69 5.67 3.67
CA GLU A 85 16.51 4.59 3.12
C GLU A 85 17.34 3.87 4.19
N ASP A 86 17.82 4.62 5.19
CA ASP A 86 18.64 4.14 6.29
C ASP A 86 17.86 3.43 7.41
N LYS A 87 16.54 3.45 7.37
CA LYS A 87 15.65 2.98 8.45
C LYS A 87 14.53 2.08 7.94
N LYS A 88 14.80 1.30 6.91
CA LYS A 88 13.82 0.36 6.35
C LYS A 88 13.41 -0.70 7.37
N PRO A 89 12.11 -0.88 7.63
CA PRO A 89 11.64 -1.99 8.43
C PRO A 89 11.84 -3.31 7.68
N PRO A 90 12.17 -4.42 8.37
CA PRO A 90 12.19 -5.73 7.75
C PRO A 90 10.84 -6.11 7.17
N VAL A 91 10.85 -6.69 5.97
CA VAL A 91 9.68 -7.27 5.31
C VAL A 91 9.94 -8.76 5.14
N VAL A 92 9.05 -9.58 5.66
CA VAL A 92 9.18 -11.04 5.63
C VAL A 92 7.92 -11.68 5.04
N ASP A 93 8.05 -12.89 4.56
CA ASP A 93 6.92 -13.72 4.14
C ASP A 93 6.27 -14.45 5.33
N THR A 94 5.31 -15.33 5.04
CA THR A 94 4.58 -16.10 6.06
C THR A 94 5.46 -17.11 6.83
N GLU A 95 6.61 -17.48 6.28
CA GLU A 95 7.58 -18.37 6.90
C GLU A 95 8.72 -17.62 7.62
N GLY A 96 8.68 -16.28 7.56
CA GLY A 96 9.71 -15.41 8.14
C GLY A 96 10.92 -15.18 7.25
N THR A 97 10.84 -15.60 5.97
CA THR A 97 11.93 -15.38 5.02
C THR A 97 11.92 -13.92 4.55
N PRO A 98 13.08 -13.21 4.59
CA PRO A 98 13.16 -11.83 4.13
C PRO A 98 12.76 -11.66 2.67
N VAL A 99 11.90 -10.68 2.39
CA VAL A 99 11.55 -10.25 1.04
C VAL A 99 12.54 -9.16 0.63
N THR A 100 13.52 -9.53 -0.20
CA THR A 100 14.64 -8.65 -0.58
C THR A 100 14.53 -8.11 -2.00
N ASP A 101 13.69 -8.71 -2.85
CA ASP A 101 13.46 -8.22 -4.20
C ASP A 101 12.59 -6.95 -4.18
N ALA A 102 13.20 -5.81 -4.50
CA ALA A 102 12.54 -4.52 -4.55
C ALA A 102 11.37 -4.46 -5.54
N LYS A 103 11.35 -5.36 -6.52
CA LYS A 103 10.26 -5.46 -7.52
C LYS A 103 9.07 -6.29 -7.04
N THR A 104 9.14 -6.89 -5.85
CA THR A 104 7.99 -7.60 -5.28
C THR A 104 6.80 -6.63 -5.15
N PRO A 105 5.65 -6.93 -5.80
CA PRO A 105 4.56 -5.97 -5.93
C PRO A 105 3.67 -5.92 -4.67
N ILE A 106 4.18 -5.38 -3.58
CA ILE A 106 3.41 -5.17 -2.35
C ILE A 106 2.68 -3.84 -2.46
N TYR A 107 1.57 -3.86 -3.16
CA TYR A 107 0.73 -2.67 -3.42
C TYR A 107 -0.61 -2.75 -2.70
N GLY A 108 -1.48 -1.77 -2.93
CA GLY A 108 -2.87 -1.79 -2.48
C GLY A 108 -3.58 -3.08 -2.91
N GLY A 109 -4.36 -3.66 -2.01
CA GLY A 109 -4.97 -4.96 -2.18
C GLY A 109 -4.18 -6.14 -1.59
N SER A 110 -2.87 -5.99 -1.35
CA SER A 110 -2.07 -7.00 -0.66
C SER A 110 -2.49 -7.12 0.81
N THR A 111 -2.41 -8.33 1.35
CA THR A 111 -2.72 -8.60 2.76
C THR A 111 -1.43 -8.74 3.55
N VAL A 112 -1.32 -8.00 4.64
CA VAL A 112 -0.13 -7.96 5.49
C VAL A 112 -0.49 -7.97 6.97
N LYS A 113 0.48 -8.37 7.80
CA LYS A 113 0.49 -8.07 9.24
C LYS A 113 1.55 -7.04 9.53
N LEU A 114 1.25 -6.09 10.39
CA LEU A 114 2.14 -4.99 10.74
C LEU A 114 2.55 -5.09 12.20
N GLY A 115 3.84 -4.96 12.45
CA GLY A 115 4.40 -4.75 13.79
C GLY A 115 4.83 -3.30 13.93
N PHE A 116 4.34 -2.59 14.92
CA PHE A 116 4.66 -1.19 15.15
C PHE A 116 4.53 -0.80 16.63
N PHE A 117 5.08 0.34 16.98
CA PHE A 117 4.92 0.90 18.32
C PHE A 117 4.65 2.41 18.27
N GLN A 118 4.07 2.92 19.34
CA GLN A 118 3.83 4.34 19.53
C GLN A 118 5.00 4.95 20.31
N LYS A 119 5.48 6.09 19.84
CA LYS A 119 6.55 6.84 20.51
C LYS A 119 6.19 8.33 20.66
N PRO A 120 6.68 8.99 21.73
CA PRO A 120 6.55 10.41 21.86
C PRO A 120 7.51 11.15 20.93
N TYR A 121 7.16 12.36 20.58
CA TYR A 121 8.08 13.32 19.95
C TYR A 121 7.86 14.74 20.47
N ILE A 122 8.91 15.51 20.40
CA ILE A 122 8.89 16.95 20.68
C ILE A 122 9.58 17.63 19.50
N LEU A 123 8.95 18.67 18.95
CA LEU A 123 9.53 19.43 17.84
C LEU A 123 10.68 20.30 18.31
N LYS A 124 11.43 20.86 17.35
CA LYS A 124 12.60 21.72 17.63
C LYS A 124 12.27 22.96 18.42
N ASP A 125 11.02 23.44 18.38
CA ASP A 125 10.55 24.56 19.18
C ASP A 125 10.52 24.28 20.69
N GLY A 126 10.55 23.00 21.08
CA GLY A 126 10.55 22.54 22.46
C GLY A 126 9.21 22.67 23.19
N VAL A 127 8.15 23.03 22.49
CA VAL A 127 6.79 23.21 23.04
C VAL A 127 5.71 22.44 22.29
N THR A 128 5.93 22.11 21.02
CA THR A 128 5.00 21.27 20.23
C THR A 128 5.38 19.82 20.38
N TYR A 129 4.43 19.00 20.78
CA TYR A 129 4.65 17.58 21.06
C TYR A 129 3.47 16.71 20.62
N GLY A 130 3.68 15.43 20.60
CA GLY A 130 2.67 14.46 20.24
C GLY A 130 3.20 13.04 20.29
N SER A 131 2.44 12.12 19.70
CA SER A 131 2.86 10.75 19.49
C SER A 131 2.89 10.41 18.01
N SER A 132 3.78 9.52 17.62
CA SER A 132 3.90 8.98 16.27
C SER A 132 3.96 7.46 16.32
N LEU A 133 3.59 6.84 15.22
CA LEU A 133 3.68 5.40 15.05
C LEU A 133 4.94 5.06 14.26
N LYS A 134 5.70 4.09 14.73
CA LYS A 134 6.88 3.58 14.03
C LYS A 134 6.71 2.11 13.68
N LEU A 135 6.80 1.84 12.37
CA LEU A 135 6.79 0.48 11.84
C LEU A 135 8.10 -0.22 12.19
N VAL A 136 8.00 -1.44 12.74
CA VAL A 136 9.16 -2.27 13.06
C VAL A 136 9.26 -3.50 12.18
N GLY A 137 8.21 -3.90 11.51
CA GLY A 137 8.23 -5.02 10.57
C GLY A 137 6.91 -5.19 9.84
N VAL A 138 6.99 -5.86 8.71
CA VAL A 138 5.85 -6.24 7.86
C VAL A 138 5.95 -7.72 7.54
N GLN A 139 4.87 -8.46 7.74
CA GLN A 139 4.73 -9.82 7.24
C GLN A 139 3.74 -9.80 6.07
N VAL A 140 4.20 -10.20 4.89
CA VAL A 140 3.36 -10.32 3.70
C VAL A 140 2.63 -11.65 3.75
N VAL A 141 1.31 -11.60 3.79
CA VAL A 141 0.45 -12.80 3.81
C VAL A 141 0.00 -13.15 2.41
N GLU A 142 -0.41 -12.16 1.62
CA GLU A 142 -0.87 -12.34 0.25
C GLU A 142 -0.52 -11.11 -0.59
N ILE A 143 -0.05 -11.34 -1.80
CA ILE A 143 0.26 -10.27 -2.76
C ILE A 143 -0.94 -10.12 -3.70
N ALA A 144 -1.46 -8.91 -3.81
CA ALA A 144 -2.52 -8.59 -4.76
C ALA A 144 -2.04 -8.82 -6.19
N GLY A 145 -2.87 -9.48 -7.01
CA GLY A 145 -2.54 -9.74 -8.40
C GLY A 145 -1.44 -10.78 -8.62
N SER A 146 -1.03 -11.52 -7.59
CA SER A 146 0.02 -12.55 -7.70
C SER A 146 -0.32 -13.67 -8.68
N ALA A 147 -1.59 -13.83 -9.04
CA ALA A 147 -2.04 -14.85 -9.97
C ALA A 147 -1.86 -14.49 -11.45
N ALA A 148 -1.60 -13.23 -11.81
CA ALA A 148 -1.62 -12.81 -13.21
C ALA A 148 -0.71 -11.65 -13.61
N GLY A 149 -0.04 -10.95 -12.70
CA GLY A 149 0.69 -9.72 -13.07
C GLY A 149 -0.23 -8.65 -13.67
N VAL A 150 -1.49 -8.65 -13.27
CA VAL A 150 -2.52 -7.73 -13.75
C VAL A 150 -2.55 -6.52 -12.84
N ASP A 151 -2.53 -5.33 -13.42
CA ASP A 151 -2.93 -4.11 -12.73
C ASP A 151 -4.30 -4.32 -12.12
N ALA A 152 -4.44 -4.10 -10.82
CA ALA A 152 -5.73 -4.29 -10.11
C ALA A 152 -6.88 -3.45 -10.69
N ASP A 153 -6.55 -2.47 -11.53
CA ASP A 153 -7.49 -1.58 -12.20
C ASP A 153 -7.82 -1.98 -13.65
N SER A 154 -7.21 -3.05 -14.18
CA SER A 154 -7.46 -3.52 -15.54
C SER A 154 -7.98 -4.95 -15.55
N MET A 155 -9.07 -5.16 -16.25
CA MET A 155 -9.59 -6.49 -16.55
C MET A 155 -9.00 -6.98 -17.88
N ASP A 156 -8.68 -8.26 -17.99
CA ASP A 156 -8.31 -8.85 -19.28
C ASP A 156 -9.54 -9.00 -20.20
N ASP A 157 -9.31 -9.26 -21.48
CA ASP A 157 -10.37 -9.39 -22.49
C ASP A 157 -11.38 -10.48 -22.13
N LYS A 158 -10.95 -11.53 -21.46
CA LYS A 158 -11.80 -12.63 -21.02
C LYS A 158 -12.69 -12.22 -19.85
N GLU A 159 -12.14 -11.55 -18.86
CA GLU A 159 -12.89 -11.02 -17.72
C GLU A 159 -13.94 -9.99 -18.15
N VAL A 160 -13.59 -9.14 -19.12
CA VAL A 160 -14.53 -8.18 -19.72
C VAL A 160 -15.61 -8.90 -20.52
N ALA A 161 -15.26 -9.95 -21.28
CA ALA A 161 -16.22 -10.73 -22.02
C ALA A 161 -17.20 -11.48 -21.10
N ASP A 162 -16.72 -12.02 -19.97
CA ASP A 162 -17.54 -12.68 -18.96
C ASP A 162 -18.47 -11.70 -18.24
N LEU A 163 -18.01 -10.47 -18.02
CA LEU A 163 -18.79 -9.40 -17.38
C LEU A 163 -20.00 -8.98 -18.21
N PHE A 164 -19.81 -8.80 -19.52
CA PHE A 164 -20.87 -8.31 -20.42
C PHE A 164 -21.68 -9.42 -21.08
N GLY A 165 -21.15 -10.62 -21.15
CA GLY A 165 -21.76 -11.72 -21.88
C GLY A 165 -21.85 -11.46 -23.39
N LYS A 166 -22.64 -12.28 -24.07
CA LYS A 166 -22.91 -12.12 -25.53
C LYS A 166 -24.17 -11.29 -25.74
N THR A 167 -24.07 -10.27 -26.58
CA THR A 167 -25.19 -9.43 -26.99
C THR A 167 -25.21 -9.34 -28.50
N GLU A 168 -26.39 -9.23 -29.11
CA GLU A 168 -26.50 -9.05 -30.56
C GLU A 168 -26.03 -7.65 -30.96
N GLY A 169 -25.27 -7.56 -32.05
CA GLY A 169 -24.79 -6.29 -32.59
C GLY A 169 -23.49 -6.40 -33.35
N PHE A 170 -22.63 -5.42 -33.17
CA PHE A 170 -21.35 -5.34 -33.85
C PHE A 170 -20.42 -6.50 -33.49
N VAL A 171 -19.83 -7.14 -34.51
CA VAL A 171 -18.83 -8.20 -34.35
C VAL A 171 -17.55 -7.77 -35.05
N ALA A 172 -16.47 -7.65 -34.28
CA ALA A 172 -15.14 -7.40 -34.84
C ALA A 172 -14.66 -8.63 -35.59
N LYS A 173 -14.32 -8.47 -36.88
CA LYS A 173 -13.63 -9.53 -37.63
C LYS A 173 -12.19 -9.57 -37.17
N ALA A 174 -11.71 -10.73 -36.75
CA ALA A 174 -10.29 -10.95 -36.56
C ALA A 174 -9.61 -10.71 -37.91
N THR A 175 -8.75 -9.73 -38.00
CA THR A 175 -7.86 -9.54 -39.14
C THR A 175 -6.86 -10.67 -39.07
N ALA A 176 -7.08 -11.70 -39.86
CA ALA A 176 -6.03 -12.66 -40.18
C ALA A 176 -4.92 -11.90 -40.90
N PRO A 177 -3.65 -12.19 -40.66
CA PRO A 177 -2.58 -11.58 -41.44
C PRO A 177 -2.82 -11.94 -42.90
N GLU A 178 -2.98 -10.91 -43.71
CA GLU A 178 -3.10 -11.01 -45.14
C GLU A 178 -1.84 -11.70 -45.68
N GLN A 179 -1.99 -12.98 -46.07
CA GLN A 179 -1.01 -13.59 -46.98
C GLN A 179 -1.11 -12.83 -48.28
N ALA A 180 -0.03 -12.23 -48.66
CA ALA A 180 0.11 -11.63 -49.98
C ALA A 180 -0.05 -12.75 -51.02
N ASP A 181 -1.21 -12.81 -51.65
CA ASP A 181 -1.38 -13.57 -52.87
C ASP A 181 -0.56 -12.82 -53.96
N GLU A 182 0.52 -13.47 -54.40
CA GLU A 182 1.19 -13.16 -55.64
C GLU A 182 0.20 -13.40 -56.77
N ASP A 183 -0.40 -12.30 -57.24
CA ASP A 183 -1.19 -12.31 -58.46
C ASP A 183 -0.24 -12.56 -59.65
N SER A 184 -0.37 -13.72 -60.25
CA SER A 184 0.17 -14.06 -61.53
C SER A 184 -0.44 -13.11 -62.58
N ILE A 185 0.39 -12.35 -63.21
CA ILE A 185 0.05 -11.55 -64.38
C ILE A 185 -0.07 -12.51 -65.55
N ASP A 186 -1.29 -12.75 -65.99
CA ASP A 186 -1.56 -13.36 -67.31
C ASP A 186 -1.35 -12.24 -68.36
N GLU A 187 -0.29 -12.40 -69.09
CA GLU A 187 -0.10 -11.71 -70.37
C GLU A 187 -1.01 -12.32 -71.42
N GLU A 188 -2.11 -11.65 -71.72
CA GLU A 188 -2.78 -11.90 -73.00
C GLU A 188 -2.17 -11.01 -74.07
N GLU A 189 -1.41 -11.65 -74.95
CA GLU A 189 -1.06 -11.12 -76.28
C GLU A 189 -2.34 -10.94 -77.10
N GLU A 190 -2.68 -9.72 -77.43
CA GLU A 190 -3.48 -9.45 -78.63
C GLU A 190 -2.62 -8.91 -79.76
N ASP A 191 -2.52 -9.80 -80.69
CA ASP A 191 -2.12 -9.52 -82.07
C ASP A 191 -2.96 -8.39 -82.67
N PHE A 192 -2.31 -7.44 -83.14
CA PHE A 192 -2.47 -6.75 -84.47
C PHE A 192 -1.44 -5.67 -84.63
#